data_e0e52147fbbe8763d1ea419514a01c6c
#
_entry.id   e0e52147fbbe8763d1ea419514a01c6c
#
_cell.length_a   1.000
_cell.length_b   1.000
_cell.length_c   1.000
_cell.angle_alpha   90.00
_cell.angle_beta   90.00
_cell.angle_gamma   90.00
#
_symmetry.space_group_name_H-M   'P 1'
#
loop_
_entity.id
_entity.type
_entity.pdbx_description
1 polymer ?
#
loop_
_entity_poly.entity_id
_entity_poly.type
_entity_poly.pdbx_seq_one_letter_code
_entity_poly.pdbx_strand_id
1 'polypeptide(L)'
;MVSAIAGLTQAIEAVGRSENSQTLDQIRGYEGSGAARYFAAFSQLIVHPDFTFSLRVFHPPTDPVNSLLSFGYTLLLNNVFSFLLAEGLNPYLGNLHGAERQKAYLAFDLMEEFRSPIVDTLVMKLINQKILQPTDFSWATEEGGIYLVEPARRVFLKHFEERISSATSHPDVQGQISYRRVIQLQVKRYVKAVLGNVGYQGFRRTI
;
A
#
# COMPACT_ATOMS: atom_id res chain seq x y z
N MET A 1 10.38 -7.99 -15.88
CA MET A 1 9.20 -8.56 -15.16
C MET A 1 9.46 -9.97 -14.62
N VAL A 2 9.85 -10.95 -15.42
CA VAL A 2 10.09 -12.36 -14.98
C VAL A 2 11.11 -12.45 -13.82
N SER A 3 12.23 -11.73 -13.88
CA SER A 3 13.25 -11.74 -12.82
C SER A 3 12.77 -11.11 -11.50
N ALA A 4 11.90 -10.11 -11.58
CA ALA A 4 11.31 -9.48 -10.39
C ALA A 4 10.33 -10.43 -9.68
N ILE A 5 9.49 -11.15 -10.44
CA ILE A 5 8.57 -12.16 -9.91
C ILE A 5 9.38 -13.29 -9.25
N ALA A 6 10.39 -13.82 -9.92
CA ALA A 6 11.24 -14.86 -9.35
C ALA A 6 11.92 -14.41 -8.05
N GLY A 7 12.41 -13.17 -8.00
CA GLY A 7 13.03 -12.63 -6.80
C GLY A 7 12.06 -12.38 -5.64
N LEU A 8 10.81 -11.98 -5.93
CA LEU A 8 9.76 -11.87 -4.90
C LEU A 8 9.36 -13.26 -4.36
N THR A 9 9.18 -14.25 -5.24
CA THR A 9 8.92 -15.64 -4.85
C THR A 9 10.00 -16.17 -3.93
N GLN A 10 11.28 -15.95 -4.27
CA GLN A 10 12.41 -16.36 -3.45
C GLN A 10 12.42 -15.68 -2.06
N ALA A 11 12.07 -14.39 -2.00
CA ALA A 11 11.97 -13.68 -0.72
C ALA A 11 10.83 -14.24 0.16
N ILE A 12 9.67 -14.52 -0.43
CA ILE A 12 8.53 -15.14 0.27
C ILE A 12 8.90 -16.53 0.79
N GLU A 13 9.56 -17.36 -0.02
CA GLU A 13 10.01 -18.68 0.39
C GLU A 13 11.05 -18.62 1.51
N ALA A 14 11.97 -17.64 1.48
CA ALA A 14 12.96 -17.46 2.53
C ALA A 14 12.31 -17.12 3.89
N VAL A 15 11.27 -16.27 3.88
CA VAL A 15 10.47 -15.98 5.08
C VAL A 15 9.70 -17.22 5.56
N GLY A 16 9.13 -18.01 4.66
CA GLY A 16 8.34 -19.21 5.00
C GLY A 16 9.15 -20.42 5.49
N ARG A 17 10.44 -20.51 5.14
CA ARG A 17 11.32 -21.65 5.54
C ARG A 17 11.91 -21.50 6.94
N SER A 18 11.82 -20.36 7.56
CA SER A 18 12.37 -20.13 8.89
C SER A 18 11.39 -20.53 9.99
N GLU A 19 11.38 -21.79 10.33
CA GLU A 19 10.55 -22.32 11.42
C GLU A 19 11.01 -21.89 12.82
N ASN A 20 12.19 -21.26 12.98
CA ASN A 20 12.68 -20.82 14.28
C ASN A 20 13.57 -19.58 14.20
N SER A 21 13.18 -18.52 14.88
CA SER A 21 13.98 -17.37 15.30
C SER A 21 14.56 -16.44 14.24
N GLN A 22 13.79 -16.06 13.20
CA GLN A 22 14.16 -14.85 12.47
C GLN A 22 13.93 -13.64 13.38
N THR A 23 14.95 -12.79 13.48
CA THR A 23 14.79 -11.50 14.15
C THR A 23 13.86 -10.61 13.31
N LEU A 24 13.11 -9.72 13.95
CA LEU A 24 12.28 -8.72 13.24
C LEU A 24 13.10 -7.94 12.20
N ASP A 25 14.38 -7.72 12.45
CA ASP A 25 15.28 -7.01 11.53
C ASP A 25 15.57 -7.82 10.26
N GLN A 26 15.65 -9.13 10.33
CA GLN A 26 15.79 -9.99 9.16
C GLN A 26 14.51 -9.94 8.30
N ILE A 27 13.34 -9.99 8.94
CA ILE A 27 12.05 -9.89 8.23
C ILE A 27 11.93 -8.52 7.53
N ARG A 28 12.29 -7.44 8.20
CA ARG A 28 12.35 -6.09 7.60
C ARG A 28 13.35 -6.01 6.44
N GLY A 29 14.49 -6.71 6.54
CA GLY A 29 15.47 -6.81 5.45
C GLY A 29 14.89 -7.49 4.21
N TYR A 30 14.12 -8.58 4.38
CA TYR A 30 13.42 -9.24 3.28
C TYR A 30 12.32 -8.35 2.68
N GLU A 31 11.56 -7.65 3.52
CA GLU A 31 10.55 -6.69 3.07
C GLU A 31 11.18 -5.58 2.21
N GLY A 32 12.24 -4.93 2.70
CA GLY A 32 12.94 -3.88 1.95
C GLY A 32 13.50 -4.37 0.61
N SER A 33 14.10 -5.57 0.59
CA SER A 33 14.59 -6.21 -0.63
C SER A 33 13.43 -6.54 -1.60
N GLY A 34 12.32 -7.03 -1.08
CA GLY A 34 11.09 -7.30 -1.82
C GLY A 34 10.51 -6.02 -2.42
N ALA A 35 10.41 -4.96 -1.63
CA ALA A 35 9.92 -3.66 -2.07
C ALA A 35 10.76 -3.07 -3.20
N ALA A 36 12.10 -3.14 -3.11
CA ALA A 36 12.99 -2.65 -4.16
C ALA A 36 12.74 -3.38 -5.50
N ARG A 37 12.59 -4.70 -5.47
CA ARG A 37 12.27 -5.50 -6.66
C ARG A 37 10.87 -5.22 -7.20
N TYR A 38 9.91 -5.06 -6.32
CA TYR A 38 8.54 -4.70 -6.68
C TYR A 38 8.48 -3.37 -7.42
N PHE A 39 9.08 -2.31 -6.87
CA PHE A 39 9.06 -1.00 -7.50
C PHE A 39 9.89 -0.93 -8.79
N ALA A 40 10.95 -1.72 -8.93
CA ALA A 40 11.66 -1.90 -10.18
C ALA A 40 10.77 -2.55 -11.28
N ALA A 41 9.89 -3.48 -10.91
CA ALA A 41 8.89 -4.04 -11.84
C ALA A 41 7.75 -3.05 -12.11
N PHE A 42 7.27 -2.35 -11.07
CA PHE A 42 6.22 -1.33 -11.18
C PHE A 42 6.61 -0.21 -12.14
N SER A 43 7.88 0.22 -12.14
CA SER A 43 8.37 1.23 -13.06
C SER A 43 8.16 0.87 -14.53
N GLN A 44 8.25 -0.42 -14.88
CA GLN A 44 8.04 -0.90 -16.25
C GLN A 44 6.56 -0.90 -16.68
N LEU A 45 5.64 -0.78 -15.72
CA LEU A 45 4.20 -0.71 -15.98
C LEU A 45 3.72 0.74 -16.21
N ILE A 46 4.56 1.73 -15.92
CA ILE A 46 4.30 3.13 -16.27
C ILE A 46 4.73 3.33 -17.72
N VAL A 47 3.76 3.33 -18.64
CA VAL A 47 4.02 3.41 -20.10
C VAL A 47 3.78 4.79 -20.68
N HIS A 48 3.32 5.75 -19.89
CA HIS A 48 3.14 7.13 -20.35
C HIS A 48 4.50 7.81 -20.52
N PRO A 49 4.84 8.35 -21.71
CA PRO A 49 6.19 8.82 -22.04
C PRO A 49 6.69 9.97 -21.17
N ASP A 50 5.77 10.81 -20.68
CA ASP A 50 6.08 12.02 -19.94
C ASP A 50 6.18 11.78 -18.41
N PHE A 51 5.99 10.54 -17.96
CA PHE A 51 6.15 10.17 -16.55
C PHE A 51 7.33 9.22 -16.38
N THR A 52 8.26 9.61 -15.54
CA THR A 52 9.40 8.77 -15.16
C THR A 52 9.26 8.35 -13.71
N PHE A 53 9.60 7.08 -13.45
CA PHE A 53 9.66 6.52 -12.11
C PHE A 53 10.78 5.49 -12.07
N SER A 54 11.75 5.68 -11.21
CA SER A 54 12.90 4.77 -11.09
C SER A 54 12.89 4.00 -9.77
N LEU A 55 12.58 4.68 -8.68
CA LEU A 55 12.57 4.10 -7.35
C LEU A 55 11.55 4.79 -6.44
N ARG A 56 11.16 4.12 -5.37
CA ARG A 56 10.25 4.69 -4.37
C ARG A 56 10.98 5.64 -3.43
N VAL A 57 10.59 6.92 -3.47
CA VAL A 57 11.04 7.99 -2.57
C VAL A 57 9.84 8.46 -1.74
N PHE A 58 9.98 8.48 -0.41
CA PHE A 58 8.84 8.74 0.46
C PHE A 58 8.59 10.23 0.69
N HIS A 59 9.62 10.98 1.06
CA HIS A 59 9.45 12.40 1.43
C HIS A 59 10.78 13.16 1.34
N PRO A 60 10.81 14.31 0.65
CA PRO A 60 9.78 14.78 -0.28
C PRO A 60 9.69 13.91 -1.54
N PRO A 61 8.53 13.80 -2.21
CA PRO A 61 8.41 13.06 -3.46
C PRO A 61 9.14 13.79 -4.59
N THR A 62 10.03 13.08 -5.26
CA THR A 62 10.94 13.65 -6.27
C THR A 62 10.40 13.62 -7.69
N ASP A 63 9.30 12.92 -7.92
CA ASP A 63 8.63 12.80 -9.21
C ASP A 63 7.10 12.67 -9.02
N PRO A 64 6.31 12.89 -10.09
CA PRO A 64 4.86 12.79 -10.04
C PRO A 64 4.32 11.45 -9.56
N VAL A 65 4.96 10.33 -9.93
CA VAL A 65 4.50 8.99 -9.55
C VAL A 65 4.66 8.78 -8.03
N ASN A 66 5.81 9.20 -7.48
CA ASN A 66 6.05 9.18 -6.04
C ASN A 66 5.06 10.08 -5.27
N SER A 67 4.70 11.23 -5.85
CA SER A 67 3.67 12.13 -5.30
C SER A 67 2.32 11.42 -5.20
N LEU A 68 1.86 10.79 -6.29
CA LEU A 68 0.59 10.05 -6.33
C LEU A 68 0.57 8.87 -5.38
N LEU A 69 1.65 8.08 -5.35
CA LEU A 69 1.78 6.95 -4.42
C LEU A 69 1.72 7.41 -2.97
N SER A 70 2.46 8.48 -2.61
CA SER A 70 2.47 9.01 -1.25
C SER A 70 1.10 9.54 -0.82
N PHE A 71 0.42 10.27 -1.71
CA PHE A 71 -0.93 10.77 -1.44
C PHE A 71 -1.94 9.63 -1.29
N GLY A 72 -1.92 8.66 -2.22
CA GLY A 72 -2.81 7.49 -2.16
C GLY A 72 -2.59 6.62 -0.92
N TYR A 73 -1.34 6.41 -0.51
CA TYR A 73 -1.03 5.66 0.71
C TYR A 73 -1.48 6.41 1.97
N THR A 74 -1.42 7.75 1.99
CA THR A 74 -1.96 8.53 3.10
C THR A 74 -3.47 8.37 3.22
N LEU A 75 -4.20 8.40 2.10
CA LEU A 75 -5.65 8.18 2.09
C LEU A 75 -6.01 6.75 2.54
N LEU A 76 -5.27 5.75 2.08
CA LEU A 76 -5.46 4.36 2.49
C LEU A 76 -5.16 4.16 3.98
N LEU A 77 -4.05 4.74 4.46
CA LEU A 77 -3.66 4.70 5.87
C LEU A 77 -4.78 5.26 6.76
N ASN A 78 -5.37 6.40 6.38
CA ASN A 78 -6.46 7.02 7.14
C ASN A 78 -7.71 6.11 7.20
N ASN A 79 -8.01 5.36 6.14
CA ASN A 79 -9.10 4.38 6.15
C ASN A 79 -8.81 3.23 7.12
N VAL A 80 -7.61 2.64 7.07
CA VAL A 80 -7.20 1.55 7.98
C VAL A 80 -7.18 2.05 9.42
N PHE A 81 -6.59 3.21 9.67
CA PHE A 81 -6.50 3.84 10.98
C PHE A 81 -7.88 4.04 11.61
N SER A 82 -8.84 4.56 10.82
CA SER A 82 -10.22 4.77 11.29
C SER A 82 -10.91 3.46 11.67
N PHE A 83 -10.71 2.38 10.91
CA PHE A 83 -11.28 1.08 11.26
C PHE A 83 -10.62 0.45 12.49
N LEU A 84 -9.31 0.64 12.68
CA LEU A 84 -8.63 0.19 13.91
C LEU A 84 -9.23 0.87 15.15
N LEU A 85 -9.42 2.18 15.11
CA LEU A 85 -10.05 2.90 16.21
C LEU A 85 -11.50 2.45 16.44
N ALA A 86 -12.27 2.24 15.37
CA ALA A 86 -13.66 1.79 15.47
C ALA A 86 -13.80 0.39 16.11
N GLU A 87 -12.79 -0.47 15.96
CA GLU A 87 -12.75 -1.81 16.60
C GLU A 87 -12.02 -1.79 17.96
N GLY A 88 -11.68 -0.61 18.50
CA GLY A 88 -11.06 -0.45 19.83
C GLY A 88 -9.57 -0.83 19.88
N LEU A 89 -8.89 -0.95 18.74
CA LEU A 89 -7.47 -1.25 18.69
C LEU A 89 -6.62 0.03 18.78
N ASN A 90 -5.45 -0.10 19.36
CA ASN A 90 -4.46 0.96 19.35
C ASN A 90 -3.64 0.92 18.04
N PRO A 91 -3.78 1.90 17.12
CA PRO A 91 -3.10 1.88 15.83
C PRO A 91 -1.57 1.98 15.91
N TYR A 92 -1.02 2.36 17.06
CA TYR A 92 0.41 2.57 17.27
C TYR A 92 1.17 1.28 17.67
N LEU A 93 0.47 0.22 18.07
CA LEU A 93 1.06 -1.05 18.49
C LEU A 93 1.17 -2.01 17.30
N GLY A 94 2.21 -1.85 16.48
CA GLY A 94 2.49 -2.71 15.32
C GLY A 94 3.17 -4.04 15.71
N ASN A 95 3.17 -4.98 14.76
CA ASN A 95 3.82 -6.27 14.91
C ASN A 95 5.19 -6.31 14.21
N LEU A 96 5.28 -5.79 13.00
CA LEU A 96 6.50 -5.77 12.20
C LEU A 96 7.33 -4.52 12.49
N HIS A 97 6.68 -3.36 12.57
CA HIS A 97 7.34 -2.10 12.86
C HIS A 97 7.35 -1.83 14.36
N GLY A 98 8.52 -1.47 14.91
CA GLY A 98 8.69 -1.27 16.36
C GLY A 98 8.01 -0.02 16.90
N ALA A 99 7.72 -0.02 18.21
CA ALA A 99 7.02 1.07 18.91
C ALA A 99 7.87 2.36 19.13
N GLU A 100 9.07 2.44 18.60
CA GLU A 100 10.08 3.45 18.99
C GLU A 100 9.80 4.88 18.49
N ARG A 101 8.91 5.07 17.55
CA ARG A 101 8.60 6.39 16.98
C ARG A 101 7.09 6.57 16.87
N GLN A 102 6.40 7.15 17.70
CA GLN A 102 4.99 7.63 17.67
C GLN A 102 4.25 7.59 16.28
N LYS A 103 4.44 6.52 15.51
CA LYS A 103 3.79 6.28 14.22
C LYS A 103 2.75 5.19 14.37
N ALA A 104 1.71 5.25 13.58
CA ALA A 104 0.61 4.28 13.57
C ALA A 104 1.03 2.93 12.96
N TYR A 105 1.97 2.22 13.61
CA TYR A 105 2.62 1.04 13.07
C TYR A 105 1.65 -0.09 12.73
N LEU A 106 0.64 -0.35 13.55
CA LEU A 106 -0.38 -1.35 13.23
C LEU A 106 -1.18 -0.97 11.98
N ALA A 107 -1.47 0.34 11.81
CA ALA A 107 -2.14 0.80 10.61
C ALA A 107 -1.24 0.64 9.37
N PHE A 108 0.07 0.86 9.48
CA PHE A 108 1.02 0.58 8.42
C PHE A 108 1.07 -0.92 8.09
N ASP A 109 1.22 -1.79 9.11
CA ASP A 109 1.30 -3.24 8.91
C ASP A 109 0.07 -3.77 8.16
N LEU A 110 -1.14 -3.39 8.56
CA LEU A 110 -2.37 -3.83 7.89
C LEU A 110 -2.62 -3.16 6.54
N MET A 111 -2.12 -1.94 6.33
CA MET A 111 -2.24 -1.24 5.05
C MET A 111 -1.49 -1.96 3.93
N GLU A 112 -0.39 -2.68 4.23
CA GLU A 112 0.44 -3.35 3.23
C GLU A 112 -0.38 -4.31 2.34
N GLU A 113 -1.40 -4.97 2.89
CA GLU A 113 -2.29 -5.87 2.15
C GLU A 113 -3.07 -5.18 1.02
N PHE A 114 -3.24 -3.86 1.12
CA PHE A 114 -4.11 -3.06 0.26
C PHE A 114 -3.37 -2.07 -0.63
N ARG A 115 -2.07 -1.86 -0.43
CA ARG A 115 -1.29 -0.90 -1.22
C ARG A 115 -1.37 -1.20 -2.72
N SER A 116 -0.96 -2.40 -3.10
CA SER A 116 -0.94 -2.80 -4.51
C SER A 116 -2.34 -2.86 -5.15
N PRO A 117 -3.34 -3.56 -4.57
CA PRO A 117 -4.65 -3.66 -5.20
C PRO A 117 -5.43 -2.34 -5.22
N ILE A 118 -5.18 -1.38 -4.34
CA ILE A 118 -5.92 -0.11 -4.31
C ILE A 118 -5.10 1.02 -4.94
N VAL A 119 -3.96 1.37 -4.34
CA VAL A 119 -3.23 2.59 -4.68
C VAL A 119 -2.38 2.41 -5.93
N ASP A 120 -1.54 1.38 -5.98
CA ASP A 120 -0.61 1.21 -7.11
C ASP A 120 -1.37 0.99 -8.42
N THR A 121 -2.43 0.16 -8.37
CA THR A 121 -3.34 -0.05 -9.51
C THR A 121 -4.02 1.25 -9.94
N LEU A 122 -4.44 2.09 -8.99
CA LEU A 122 -5.04 3.39 -9.26
C LEU A 122 -4.04 4.34 -9.94
N VAL A 123 -2.85 4.49 -9.36
CA VAL A 123 -1.80 5.38 -9.88
C VAL A 123 -1.43 4.99 -11.31
N MET A 124 -1.19 3.71 -11.55
CA MET A 124 -0.90 3.18 -12.88
C MET A 124 -2.04 3.51 -13.87
N LYS A 125 -3.31 3.33 -13.47
CA LYS A 125 -4.48 3.66 -14.29
C LYS A 125 -4.52 5.15 -14.64
N LEU A 126 -4.38 6.03 -13.64
CA LEU A 126 -4.50 7.47 -13.82
C LEU A 126 -3.45 8.02 -14.80
N ILE A 127 -2.23 7.50 -14.71
CA ILE A 127 -1.12 7.88 -15.59
C ILE A 127 -1.30 7.29 -16.99
N ASN A 128 -1.42 5.97 -17.12
CA ASN A 128 -1.42 5.30 -18.41
C ASN A 128 -2.65 5.60 -19.25
N GLN A 129 -3.80 5.89 -18.62
CA GLN A 129 -5.02 6.36 -19.30
C GLN A 129 -5.05 7.88 -19.55
N LYS A 130 -3.95 8.59 -19.23
CA LYS A 130 -3.83 10.04 -19.44
C LYS A 130 -4.89 10.87 -18.69
N ILE A 131 -5.39 10.35 -17.57
CA ILE A 131 -6.36 11.08 -16.72
C ILE A 131 -5.64 12.19 -15.96
N LEU A 132 -4.39 11.96 -15.54
CA LEU A 132 -3.50 12.98 -15.01
C LEU A 132 -2.34 13.22 -15.98
N GLN A 133 -1.94 14.48 -16.09
CA GLN A 133 -0.89 14.96 -16.98
C GLN A 133 0.27 15.59 -16.17
N PRO A 134 1.47 15.74 -16.73
CA PRO A 134 2.58 16.44 -16.05
C PRO A 134 2.24 17.86 -15.58
N THR A 135 1.34 18.53 -16.29
CA THR A 135 0.83 19.89 -15.95
C THR A 135 -0.04 19.92 -14.70
N ASP A 136 -0.48 18.76 -14.21
CA ASP A 136 -1.28 18.61 -12.98
C ASP A 136 -0.44 18.65 -11.71
N PHE A 137 0.87 18.86 -11.84
CA PHE A 137 1.81 18.87 -10.72
C PHE A 137 2.52 20.22 -10.61
N SER A 138 2.70 20.69 -9.37
CA SER A 138 3.59 21.81 -9.06
C SER A 138 5.02 21.31 -8.89
N TRP A 139 5.94 21.93 -9.60
CA TRP A 139 7.37 21.64 -9.52
C TRP A 139 8.02 22.61 -8.53
N ALA A 140 8.64 22.06 -7.50
CA ALA A 140 9.42 22.75 -6.47
C ALA A 140 8.64 23.79 -5.64
N THR A 141 8.35 23.41 -4.41
CA THR A 141 8.17 24.36 -3.31
C THR A 141 9.55 24.64 -2.67
N GLU A 142 9.67 25.66 -1.81
CA GLU A 142 10.89 25.94 -1.03
C GLU A 142 11.36 24.72 -0.21
N GLU A 143 10.44 23.85 0.19
CA GLU A 143 10.69 22.60 0.92
C GLU A 143 11.16 21.44 0.02
N GLY A 144 11.17 21.65 -1.31
CA GLY A 144 11.42 20.60 -2.30
C GLY A 144 10.24 19.62 -2.39
N GLY A 145 10.07 19.00 -3.55
CA GLY A 145 9.03 18.00 -3.78
C GLY A 145 8.03 18.40 -4.87
N ILE A 146 7.37 17.37 -5.41
CA ILE A 146 6.40 17.50 -6.47
C ILE A 146 5.04 17.10 -5.92
N TYR A 147 4.04 17.97 -6.09
CA TYR A 147 2.71 17.76 -5.53
C TYR A 147 1.60 18.04 -6.55
N LEU A 148 0.47 17.35 -6.42
CA LEU A 148 -0.73 17.62 -7.22
C LEU A 148 -1.26 19.04 -6.96
N VAL A 149 -1.58 19.77 -8.03
CA VAL A 149 -2.35 21.02 -7.95
C VAL A 149 -3.78 20.74 -7.50
N GLU A 150 -4.46 21.76 -6.95
CA GLU A 150 -5.78 21.59 -6.34
C GLU A 150 -6.84 20.93 -7.25
N PRO A 151 -7.01 21.31 -8.52
CA PRO A 151 -7.98 20.64 -9.41
C PRO A 151 -7.66 19.15 -9.60
N ALA A 152 -6.38 18.80 -9.83
CA ALA A 152 -5.93 17.43 -10.03
C ALA A 152 -6.06 16.57 -8.76
N ARG A 153 -5.90 17.19 -7.58
CA ARG A 153 -6.13 16.53 -6.30
C ARG A 153 -7.58 16.06 -6.16
N ARG A 154 -8.56 16.86 -6.60
CA ARG A 154 -9.99 16.46 -6.62
C ARG A 154 -10.24 15.30 -7.57
N VAL A 155 -9.59 15.29 -8.74
CA VAL A 155 -9.67 14.16 -9.68
C VAL A 155 -9.13 12.89 -9.03
N PHE A 156 -7.95 12.96 -8.38
CA PHE A 156 -7.38 11.82 -7.68
C PHE A 156 -8.31 11.30 -6.58
N LEU A 157 -8.84 12.19 -5.73
CA LEU A 157 -9.76 11.82 -4.64
C LEU A 157 -11.01 11.11 -5.16
N LYS A 158 -11.62 11.60 -6.24
CA LYS A 158 -12.76 10.96 -6.90
C LYS A 158 -12.42 9.52 -7.31
N HIS A 159 -11.33 9.34 -8.02
CA HIS A 159 -10.92 8.01 -8.48
C HIS A 159 -10.45 7.09 -7.37
N PHE A 160 -9.87 7.62 -6.29
CA PHE A 160 -9.56 6.85 -5.09
C PHE A 160 -10.85 6.34 -4.44
N GLU A 161 -11.87 7.19 -4.31
CA GLU A 161 -13.16 6.82 -3.76
C GLU A 161 -13.87 5.75 -4.60
N GLU A 162 -13.84 5.90 -5.93
CA GLU A 162 -14.33 4.88 -6.86
C GLU A 162 -13.58 3.56 -6.70
N ARG A 163 -12.24 3.61 -6.54
CA ARG A 163 -11.40 2.42 -6.38
C ARG A 163 -11.65 1.69 -5.08
N ILE A 164 -11.67 2.38 -3.94
CA ILE A 164 -11.89 1.76 -2.63
C ILE A 164 -13.32 1.23 -2.47
N SER A 165 -14.26 1.78 -3.24
CA SER A 165 -15.65 1.33 -3.32
C SER A 165 -15.89 0.23 -4.35
N SER A 166 -14.91 -0.08 -5.21
CA SER A 166 -15.06 -1.12 -6.23
C SER A 166 -15.10 -2.52 -5.62
N ALA A 167 -15.79 -3.42 -6.32
CA ALA A 167 -16.05 -4.78 -5.88
C ALA A 167 -14.81 -5.69 -5.92
N THR A 168 -14.71 -6.56 -4.92
CA THR A 168 -13.72 -7.65 -4.84
C THR A 168 -14.29 -8.80 -4.01
N SER A 169 -13.66 -9.97 -4.06
CA SER A 169 -14.05 -11.13 -3.24
C SER A 169 -13.30 -11.13 -1.90
N HIS A 170 -13.93 -11.72 -0.88
CA HIS A 170 -13.30 -11.98 0.42
C HIS A 170 -13.72 -13.38 0.91
N PRO A 171 -12.79 -14.20 1.46
CA PRO A 171 -13.11 -15.59 1.81
C PRO A 171 -14.21 -15.76 2.87
N ASP A 172 -14.43 -14.77 3.73
CA ASP A 172 -15.45 -14.82 4.79
C ASP A 172 -16.84 -14.36 4.33
N VAL A 173 -17.00 -13.97 3.06
CA VAL A 173 -18.26 -13.42 2.57
C VAL A 173 -18.62 -14.04 1.21
N GLN A 174 -19.86 -14.47 1.06
CA GLN A 174 -20.37 -14.89 -0.24
C GLN A 174 -20.61 -13.66 -1.13
N GLY A 175 -20.18 -13.75 -2.39
CA GLY A 175 -20.32 -12.67 -3.36
C GLY A 175 -19.22 -11.62 -3.29
N GLN A 176 -19.49 -10.49 -3.90
CA GLN A 176 -18.53 -9.39 -3.99
C GLN A 176 -18.89 -8.27 -3.02
N ILE A 177 -17.87 -7.67 -2.42
CA ILE A 177 -17.98 -6.54 -1.51
C ILE A 177 -16.94 -5.47 -1.87
N SER A 178 -17.11 -4.24 -1.39
CA SER A 178 -16.14 -3.18 -1.65
C SER A 178 -14.81 -3.42 -0.93
N TYR A 179 -13.70 -2.93 -1.50
CA TYR A 179 -12.41 -2.96 -0.81
C TYR A 179 -12.48 -2.31 0.58
N ARG A 180 -13.25 -1.22 0.73
CA ARG A 180 -13.47 -0.59 2.04
C ARG A 180 -14.05 -1.58 3.06
N ARG A 181 -15.02 -2.41 2.64
CA ARG A 181 -15.57 -3.45 3.50
C ARG A 181 -14.56 -4.55 3.79
N VAL A 182 -13.71 -4.91 2.82
CA VAL A 182 -12.62 -5.89 3.02
C VAL A 182 -11.64 -5.37 4.07
N ILE A 183 -11.22 -4.10 4.01
CA ILE A 183 -10.34 -3.50 5.03
C ILE A 183 -10.95 -3.66 6.42
N GLN A 184 -12.23 -3.33 6.58
CA GLN A 184 -12.92 -3.50 7.86
C GLN A 184 -12.95 -4.96 8.33
N LEU A 185 -13.17 -5.91 7.42
CA LEU A 185 -13.16 -7.33 7.74
C LEU A 185 -11.77 -7.82 8.17
N GLN A 186 -10.71 -7.33 7.51
CA GLN A 186 -9.34 -7.68 7.89
C GLN A 186 -8.98 -7.13 9.27
N VAL A 187 -9.41 -5.91 9.62
CA VAL A 187 -9.27 -5.39 10.99
C VAL A 187 -10.00 -6.29 11.99
N LYS A 188 -11.23 -6.74 11.68
CA LYS A 188 -11.96 -7.70 12.55
C LYS A 188 -11.28 -9.06 12.65
N ARG A 189 -10.68 -9.56 11.57
CA ARG A 189 -9.86 -10.77 11.61
C ARG A 189 -8.65 -10.60 12.51
N TYR A 190 -8.01 -9.44 12.45
CA TYR A 190 -6.88 -9.13 13.32
C TYR A 190 -7.31 -9.12 14.80
N VAL A 191 -8.45 -8.50 15.13
CA VAL A 191 -9.02 -8.57 16.50
C VAL A 191 -9.21 -10.02 16.95
N LYS A 192 -9.84 -10.85 16.10
CA LYS A 192 -10.04 -12.27 16.41
C LYS A 192 -8.73 -13.03 16.61
N ALA A 193 -7.71 -12.74 15.81
CA ALA A 193 -6.40 -13.37 15.91
C ALA A 193 -5.72 -13.03 17.25
N VAL A 194 -5.76 -11.75 17.64
CA VAL A 194 -5.16 -11.29 18.92
C VAL A 194 -5.91 -11.87 20.12
N LEU A 195 -7.25 -11.81 20.14
CA LEU A 195 -8.04 -12.29 21.28
C LEU A 195 -8.11 -13.81 21.35
N GLY A 196 -8.13 -14.49 20.22
CA GLY A 196 -8.25 -15.94 20.12
C GLY A 196 -6.92 -16.69 20.11
N ASN A 197 -5.79 -15.99 20.14
CA ASN A 197 -4.44 -16.56 20.01
C ASN A 197 -4.33 -17.52 18.80
N VAL A 198 -4.89 -17.09 17.66
CA VAL A 198 -4.87 -17.84 16.40
C VAL A 198 -4.09 -17.06 15.34
N GLY A 199 -3.55 -17.76 14.33
CA GLY A 199 -2.80 -17.12 13.27
C GLY A 199 -3.64 -16.13 12.45
N TYR A 200 -3.12 -14.93 12.22
CA TYR A 200 -3.72 -13.95 11.33
C TYR A 200 -3.51 -14.35 9.86
N GLN A 201 -4.55 -14.24 9.06
CA GLN A 201 -4.49 -14.47 7.61
C GLN A 201 -4.77 -13.17 6.86
N GLY A 202 -3.73 -12.64 6.22
CA GLY A 202 -3.80 -11.44 5.41
C GLY A 202 -4.68 -11.61 4.18
N PHE A 203 -5.20 -10.50 3.68
CA PHE A 203 -6.00 -10.47 2.47
C PHE A 203 -5.16 -10.80 1.24
N ARG A 204 -5.63 -11.72 0.43
CA ARG A 204 -5.08 -12.04 -0.90
C ARG A 204 -6.17 -11.89 -1.94
N ARG A 205 -5.91 -11.06 -2.94
CA ARG A 205 -6.82 -10.94 -4.08
C ARG A 205 -6.83 -12.26 -4.87
N THR A 206 -7.98 -12.88 -4.99
CA THR A 206 -8.17 -13.99 -5.95
C THR A 206 -8.31 -13.39 -7.35
N ILE A 207 -7.51 -13.85 -8.29
CA ILE A 207 -7.54 -13.43 -9.71
C ILE A 207 -8.55 -14.29 -10.44
#